data_2abcef7a8d522790df0ec6c20ee62971
#
_entry.id   2abcef7a8d522790df0ec6c20ee62971
#
_cell.length_a   1.000
_cell.length_b   1.000
_cell.length_c   1.000
_cell.angle_alpha   90.00
_cell.angle_beta   90.00
_cell.angle_gamma   90.00
#
_symmetry.space_group_name_H-M   'P 1'
#
loop_
_entity.id
_entity.type
_entity.pdbx_description
1 polymer ?
#
loop_
_entity_poly.entity_id
_entity_poly.type
_entity_poly.pdbx_seq_one_letter_code
_entity_poly.pdbx_strand_id
1 'polypeptide(L)'
;PHRAVLDELAAEGTVLVTDDDQVRLVERAYVPKADESMKLHILGVDTAYLIDAIGHNLQPGGAAPKFQRKVLYDNLPDEVLPEFRRLSQKYSQKLLEKLDGWLAARDRDANPHVRGSGRNRAGLGIFYIEAPFAGDESDADRR
;
A
#
# COMPACT_ATOMS: atom_id res chain seq x y z
N PRO A 1 -10.04 -20.12 19.31
CA PRO A 1 -9.35 -18.88 18.87
C PRO A 1 -9.57 -18.60 17.37
N HIS A 2 -9.45 -19.59 16.44
CA HIS A 2 -9.55 -19.33 15.00
C HIS A 2 -10.93 -18.82 14.56
N ARG A 3 -11.99 -19.29 15.19
CA ARG A 3 -13.36 -18.89 14.86
C ARG A 3 -13.63 -17.43 15.26
N ALA A 4 -13.14 -16.96 16.41
CA ALA A 4 -13.28 -15.57 16.83
C ALA A 4 -12.57 -14.59 15.88
N VAL A 5 -11.40 -14.95 15.37
CA VAL A 5 -10.69 -14.16 14.36
C VAL A 5 -11.46 -14.13 13.03
N LEU A 6 -12.03 -15.26 12.63
CA LEU A 6 -12.85 -15.34 11.41
C LEU A 6 -14.13 -14.50 11.54
N ASP A 7 -14.80 -14.58 12.70
CA ASP A 7 -16.00 -13.80 12.98
C ASP A 7 -15.70 -12.29 12.98
N GLU A 8 -14.54 -11.87 13.50
CA GLU A 8 -14.06 -10.49 13.47
C GLU A 8 -13.80 -10.02 12.03
N LEU A 9 -13.06 -10.81 11.24
CA LEU A 9 -12.77 -10.50 9.83
C LEU A 9 -14.05 -10.47 8.98
N ALA A 10 -15.03 -11.31 9.28
CA ALA A 10 -16.33 -11.31 8.61
C ALA A 10 -17.17 -10.09 9.01
N ALA A 11 -17.16 -9.71 10.29
CA ALA A 11 -17.84 -8.51 10.79
C ALA A 11 -17.24 -7.22 10.19
N GLU A 12 -15.93 -7.20 9.95
CA GLU A 12 -15.25 -6.10 9.26
C GLU A 12 -15.47 -6.09 7.73
N GLY A 13 -16.08 -7.13 7.18
CA GLY A 13 -16.33 -7.28 5.74
C GLY A 13 -15.07 -7.61 4.93
N THR A 14 -13.99 -7.97 5.59
CA THR A 14 -12.72 -8.37 4.96
C THR A 14 -12.82 -9.76 4.33
N VAL A 15 -13.59 -10.65 4.95
CA VAL A 15 -13.89 -11.97 4.43
C VAL A 15 -15.40 -12.20 4.39
N LEU A 16 -15.83 -13.04 3.46
CA LEU A 16 -17.20 -13.54 3.38
C LEU A 16 -17.14 -15.06 3.67
N VAL A 17 -17.92 -15.49 4.64
CA VAL A 17 -18.16 -16.91 4.88
C VAL A 17 -19.36 -17.31 4.04
N THR A 18 -19.16 -18.26 3.13
CA THR A 18 -20.22 -18.76 2.24
C THR A 18 -21.04 -19.86 2.91
N ASP A 19 -22.21 -20.17 2.36
CA ASP A 19 -23.15 -21.18 2.92
C ASP A 19 -22.54 -22.61 3.01
N ASP A 20 -21.45 -22.86 2.28
CA ASP A 20 -20.67 -24.11 2.30
C ASP A 20 -19.44 -24.02 3.23
N ASP A 21 -19.44 -23.12 4.21
CA ASP A 21 -18.36 -22.89 5.18
C ASP A 21 -17.00 -22.50 4.53
N GLN A 22 -16.99 -22.05 3.29
CA GLN A 22 -15.78 -21.55 2.66
C GLN A 22 -15.55 -20.07 3.00
N VAL A 23 -14.29 -19.69 3.20
CA VAL A 23 -13.89 -18.32 3.49
C VAL A 23 -13.37 -17.69 2.22
N ARG A 24 -14.07 -16.66 1.74
CA ARG A 24 -13.66 -15.87 0.59
C ARG A 24 -13.17 -14.50 1.03
N LEU A 25 -11.95 -14.15 0.64
CA LEU A 25 -11.41 -12.81 0.85
C LEU A 25 -12.14 -11.80 -0.06
N VAL A 26 -12.78 -10.80 0.54
CA VAL A 26 -13.58 -9.77 -0.17
C VAL A 26 -12.76 -8.53 -0.42
N GLU A 27 -12.04 -8.06 0.61
CA GLU A 27 -11.15 -6.90 0.52
C GLU A 27 -9.70 -7.32 0.79
N ARG A 28 -8.81 -6.97 -0.14
CA ARG A 28 -7.36 -7.23 -0.01
C ARG A 28 -6.58 -6.03 0.50
N ALA A 29 -7.24 -4.88 0.66
CA ALA A 29 -6.67 -3.70 1.27
C ALA A 29 -7.31 -3.51 2.66
N TYR A 30 -6.55 -3.78 3.70
CA TYR A 30 -7.00 -3.57 5.07
C TYR A 30 -6.93 -2.09 5.42
N VAL A 31 -8.09 -1.42 5.35
CA VAL A 31 -8.31 -0.15 6.05
C VAL A 31 -9.39 -0.41 7.09
N PRO A 32 -9.07 -0.44 8.40
CA PRO A 32 -10.04 -0.67 9.45
C PRO A 32 -11.21 0.30 9.32
N LYS A 33 -12.45 -0.20 9.16
CA LYS A 33 -13.64 0.66 8.99
C LYS A 33 -14.03 1.40 10.26
N ALA A 34 -13.66 0.87 11.43
CA ALA A 34 -14.20 1.28 12.73
C ALA A 34 -13.20 1.96 13.68
N ASP A 35 -11.88 1.80 13.51
CA ASP A 35 -10.91 2.32 14.48
C ASP A 35 -10.16 3.53 13.92
N GLU A 36 -10.55 4.71 14.39
CA GLU A 36 -9.91 5.99 14.03
C GLU A 36 -8.45 6.05 14.51
N SER A 37 -8.13 5.45 15.65
CA SER A 37 -6.77 5.34 16.18
C SER A 37 -5.86 4.51 15.26
N MET A 38 -6.37 3.39 14.75
CA MET A 38 -5.64 2.55 13.80
C MET A 38 -5.41 3.27 12.46
N LYS A 39 -6.38 4.03 11.96
CA LYS A 39 -6.22 4.85 10.73
C LYS A 39 -5.13 5.91 10.91
N LEU A 40 -5.11 6.59 12.04
CA LEU A 40 -4.06 7.56 12.37
C LEU A 40 -2.70 6.90 12.52
N HIS A 41 -2.65 5.70 13.10
CA HIS A 41 -1.41 4.93 13.19
C HIS A 41 -0.87 4.57 11.80
N ILE A 42 -1.71 4.06 10.90
CA ILE A 42 -1.33 3.74 9.51
C ILE A 42 -0.84 5.00 8.80
N LEU A 43 -1.56 6.12 8.92
CA LEU A 43 -1.15 7.40 8.36
C LEU A 43 0.24 7.80 8.84
N GLY A 44 0.50 7.72 10.14
CA GLY A 44 1.79 8.07 10.73
C GLY A 44 2.93 7.18 10.23
N VAL A 45 2.73 5.87 10.24
CA VAL A 45 3.73 4.89 9.82
C VAL A 45 4.05 5.02 8.33
N ASP A 46 3.05 5.08 7.46
CA ASP A 46 3.26 5.15 6.01
C ASP A 46 3.92 6.48 5.61
N THR A 47 3.51 7.58 6.24
CA THR A 47 4.13 8.89 6.04
C THR A 47 5.59 8.87 6.49
N ALA A 48 5.91 8.26 7.63
CA ALA A 48 7.28 8.14 8.11
C ALA A 48 8.15 7.35 7.14
N TYR A 49 7.68 6.21 6.60
CA TYR A 49 8.43 5.45 5.59
C TYR A 49 8.67 6.24 4.30
N LEU A 50 7.69 7.03 3.85
CA LEU A 50 7.84 7.89 2.70
C LEU A 50 8.90 8.97 2.94
N ILE A 51 8.83 9.65 4.10
CA ILE A 51 9.81 10.68 4.49
C ILE A 51 11.21 10.08 4.58
N ASP A 52 11.38 8.91 5.21
CA ASP A 52 12.66 8.22 5.31
C ASP A 52 13.23 7.86 3.92
N ALA A 53 12.39 7.40 3.01
CA ALA A 53 12.83 7.06 1.65
C ALA A 53 13.29 8.29 0.89
N ILE A 54 12.54 9.39 0.95
CA ILE A 54 12.88 10.66 0.31
C ILE A 54 14.12 11.26 0.96
N GLY A 55 14.17 11.32 2.29
CA GLY A 55 15.30 11.86 3.06
C GLY A 55 16.61 11.13 2.76
N HIS A 56 16.56 9.78 2.64
CA HIS A 56 17.71 8.99 2.21
C HIS A 56 18.21 9.41 0.82
N ASN A 57 17.30 9.62 -0.13
CA ASN A 57 17.65 10.00 -1.49
C ASN A 57 18.17 11.44 -1.64
N LEU A 58 17.88 12.29 -0.66
CA LEU A 58 18.38 13.69 -0.63
C LEU A 58 19.78 13.82 -0.05
N GLN A 59 20.31 12.80 0.63
CA GLN A 59 21.64 12.87 1.23
C GLN A 59 22.72 12.80 0.18
N PRO A 60 23.64 13.79 0.10
CA PRO A 60 24.74 13.76 -0.85
C PRO A 60 25.78 12.70 -0.43
N GLY A 61 26.25 11.89 -1.38
CA GLY A 61 27.26 10.86 -1.15
C GLY A 61 26.79 9.63 -0.37
N GLY A 62 25.48 9.44 -0.23
CA GLY A 62 24.88 8.31 0.47
C GLY A 62 24.95 6.97 -0.27
N ALA A 63 24.43 5.92 0.36
CA ALA A 63 24.23 4.61 -0.25
C ALA A 63 23.32 4.69 -1.50
N ALA A 64 23.26 3.62 -2.29
CA ALA A 64 22.43 3.55 -3.48
C ALA A 64 21.01 4.07 -3.22
N PRO A 65 20.45 4.91 -4.11
CA PRO A 65 19.15 5.52 -3.89
C PRO A 65 18.05 4.47 -3.79
N LYS A 66 17.12 4.69 -2.87
CA LYS A 66 15.88 3.90 -2.78
C LYS A 66 15.01 4.18 -4.00
N PHE A 67 14.25 3.18 -4.44
CA PHE A 67 13.30 3.38 -5.52
C PHE A 67 12.24 4.41 -5.14
N GLN A 68 12.13 5.49 -5.92
CA GLN A 68 11.19 6.57 -5.73
C GLN A 68 10.68 7.01 -7.09
N ARG A 69 9.48 6.57 -7.45
CA ARG A 69 8.86 6.89 -8.74
C ARG A 69 7.36 7.11 -8.56
N LYS A 70 6.83 8.03 -9.35
CA LYS A 70 5.39 8.25 -9.52
C LYS A 70 5.06 8.49 -10.98
N VAL A 71 3.84 8.17 -11.36
CA VAL A 71 3.19 8.55 -12.62
C VAL A 71 2.03 9.46 -12.23
N LEU A 72 1.99 10.66 -12.81
CA LEU A 72 0.96 11.64 -12.51
C LEU A 72 0.67 12.46 -13.77
N TYR A 73 -0.61 12.63 -14.08
CA TYR A 73 -1.13 13.50 -15.12
C TYR A 73 -2.18 14.42 -14.50
N ASP A 74 -2.26 15.65 -14.94
CA ASP A 74 -3.05 16.74 -14.36
C ASP A 74 -4.22 17.20 -15.23
N ASN A 75 -4.41 16.57 -16.39
CA ASN A 75 -5.49 16.92 -17.33
C ASN A 75 -6.19 15.65 -17.86
N LEU A 76 -6.77 14.88 -16.94
CA LEU A 76 -7.52 13.68 -17.25
C LEU A 76 -9.02 13.97 -17.12
N PRO A 77 -9.86 13.53 -18.09
CA PRO A 77 -11.31 13.64 -17.94
C PRO A 77 -11.84 12.66 -16.89
N ASP A 78 -12.94 13.03 -16.23
CA ASP A 78 -13.55 12.24 -15.16
C ASP A 78 -13.91 10.82 -15.59
N GLU A 79 -14.30 10.66 -16.86
CA GLU A 79 -14.76 9.39 -17.42
C GLU A 79 -13.70 8.30 -17.47
N VAL A 80 -12.40 8.65 -17.47
CA VAL A 80 -11.31 7.66 -17.48
C VAL A 80 -10.88 7.22 -16.09
N LEU A 81 -11.23 7.98 -15.04
CA LEU A 81 -10.79 7.72 -13.68
C LEU A 81 -11.25 6.35 -13.13
N PRO A 82 -12.51 5.90 -13.36
CA PRO A 82 -12.94 4.57 -12.90
C PRO A 82 -12.12 3.43 -13.50
N GLU A 83 -11.75 3.53 -14.80
CA GLU A 83 -10.92 2.54 -15.45
C GLU A 83 -9.50 2.56 -14.91
N PHE A 84 -8.91 3.72 -14.74
CA PHE A 84 -7.56 3.87 -14.19
C PHE A 84 -7.49 3.35 -12.74
N ARG A 85 -8.50 3.63 -11.90
CA ARG A 85 -8.61 3.10 -10.54
C ARG A 85 -8.60 1.57 -10.55
N ARG A 86 -9.39 0.93 -11.42
CA ARG A 86 -9.44 -0.52 -11.56
C ARG A 86 -8.12 -1.11 -12.06
N LEU A 87 -7.47 -0.47 -13.03
CA LEU A 87 -6.18 -0.89 -13.58
C LEU A 87 -5.07 -0.80 -12.53
N SER A 88 -4.95 0.35 -11.87
CA SER A 88 -3.92 0.59 -10.85
C SER A 88 -4.07 -0.40 -9.70
N GLN A 89 -5.28 -0.61 -9.19
CA GLN A 89 -5.55 -1.61 -8.16
C GLN A 89 -5.11 -3.02 -8.59
N LYS A 90 -5.50 -3.44 -9.80
CA LYS A 90 -5.18 -4.78 -10.34
C LYS A 90 -3.66 -5.02 -10.46
N TYR A 91 -2.92 -4.05 -11.01
CA TYR A 91 -1.49 -4.23 -11.23
C TYR A 91 -0.67 -4.04 -9.95
N SER A 92 -1.04 -3.07 -9.11
CA SER A 92 -0.41 -2.87 -7.81
C SER A 92 -0.56 -4.08 -6.92
N GLN A 93 -1.77 -4.66 -6.85
CA GLN A 93 -2.03 -5.87 -6.07
C GLN A 93 -1.16 -7.04 -6.52
N LYS A 94 -1.08 -7.30 -7.83
CA LYS A 94 -0.23 -8.36 -8.39
C LYS A 94 1.25 -8.17 -8.07
N LEU A 95 1.72 -6.92 -8.13
CA LEU A 95 3.11 -6.59 -7.80
C LEU A 95 3.39 -6.85 -6.31
N LEU A 96 2.51 -6.36 -5.43
CA LEU A 96 2.65 -6.56 -3.99
C LEU A 96 2.61 -8.04 -3.62
N GLU A 97 1.67 -8.83 -4.15
CA GLU A 97 1.60 -10.28 -3.93
C GLU A 97 2.88 -11.00 -4.35
N LYS A 98 3.45 -10.61 -5.49
CA LYS A 98 4.72 -11.20 -5.97
C LYS A 98 5.89 -10.88 -5.03
N LEU A 99 5.96 -9.64 -4.55
CA LEU A 99 7.03 -9.20 -3.65
C LEU A 99 6.84 -9.77 -2.25
N ASP A 100 5.61 -9.87 -1.77
CA ASP A 100 5.26 -10.50 -0.51
C ASP A 100 5.72 -11.95 -0.48
N GLY A 101 5.37 -12.75 -1.49
CA GLY A 101 5.84 -14.14 -1.60
C GLY A 101 7.38 -14.26 -1.64
N TRP A 102 8.06 -13.30 -2.27
CA TRP A 102 9.52 -13.27 -2.29
C TRP A 102 10.12 -12.96 -0.91
N LEU A 103 9.54 -12.00 -0.18
CA LEU A 103 9.96 -11.61 1.17
C LEU A 103 9.63 -12.70 2.18
N ALA A 104 8.41 -13.23 2.16
CA ALA A 104 7.96 -14.30 3.05
C ALA A 104 8.84 -15.54 2.98
N ALA A 105 9.29 -15.92 1.78
CA ALA A 105 10.21 -17.04 1.61
C ALA A 105 11.60 -16.82 2.23
N ARG A 106 11.96 -15.57 2.58
CA ARG A 106 13.27 -15.17 3.14
C ARG A 106 13.19 -14.63 4.55
N ASP A 107 11.99 -14.42 5.06
CA ASP A 107 11.77 -14.01 6.44
C ASP A 107 12.04 -15.19 7.38
N ARG A 108 12.92 -14.97 8.35
CA ARG A 108 13.31 -16.00 9.34
C ARG A 108 12.21 -16.27 10.35
N ASP A 109 11.30 -15.33 10.57
CA ASP A 109 10.15 -15.54 11.45
C ASP A 109 9.12 -16.48 10.78
N ALA A 110 8.97 -16.40 9.44
CA ALA A 110 8.14 -17.30 8.65
C ALA A 110 8.86 -18.61 8.27
N ASN A 111 10.19 -18.56 8.08
CA ASN A 111 11.01 -19.69 7.64
C ASN A 111 12.27 -19.84 8.52
N PRO A 112 12.20 -20.57 9.63
CA PRO A 112 13.33 -20.74 10.58
C PRO A 112 14.59 -21.38 9.98
N HIS A 113 14.49 -21.99 8.80
CA HIS A 113 15.63 -22.58 8.10
C HIS A 113 16.48 -21.55 7.31
N VAL A 114 15.97 -20.36 7.06
CA VAL A 114 16.70 -19.30 6.38
C VAL A 114 17.86 -18.84 7.24
N ARG A 115 19.06 -18.87 6.68
CA ARG A 115 20.31 -18.46 7.35
C ARG A 115 20.77 -17.09 6.82
N GLY A 116 21.47 -16.35 7.65
CA GLY A 116 22.02 -15.05 7.30
C GLY A 116 22.31 -14.20 8.53
N SER A 117 23.01 -13.09 8.35
CA SER A 117 23.34 -12.11 9.38
C SER A 117 22.40 -10.91 9.32
N GLY A 118 22.38 -10.11 10.38
CA GLY A 118 21.59 -8.89 10.46
C GLY A 118 20.09 -9.12 10.70
N ARG A 119 19.35 -8.04 10.96
CA ARG A 119 17.89 -7.99 11.04
C ARG A 119 17.43 -6.70 10.39
N ASN A 120 16.82 -6.81 9.22
CA ASN A 120 16.39 -5.67 8.43
C ASN A 120 14.88 -5.69 8.21
N ARG A 121 14.30 -4.52 8.08
CA ARG A 121 12.94 -4.32 7.59
C ARG A 121 13.04 -3.83 6.15
N ALA A 122 12.34 -4.46 5.23
CA ALA A 122 12.25 -4.06 3.83
C ALA A 122 10.83 -4.28 3.31
N GLY A 123 10.40 -3.42 2.40
CA GLY A 123 9.08 -3.51 1.80
C GLY A 123 8.90 -2.50 0.68
N LEU A 124 7.76 -2.55 0.02
CA LEU A 124 7.30 -1.59 -0.98
C LEU A 124 5.88 -1.16 -0.63
N GLY A 125 5.64 0.14 -0.47
CA GLY A 125 4.31 0.73 -0.36
C GLY A 125 3.89 1.35 -1.69
N ILE A 126 2.62 1.21 -2.06
CA ILE A 126 2.00 1.82 -3.24
C ILE A 126 0.73 2.52 -2.78
N PHE A 127 0.53 3.76 -3.24
CA PHE A 127 -0.67 4.52 -2.96
C PHE A 127 -1.23 5.12 -4.24
N TYR A 128 -2.56 5.21 -4.32
CA TYR A 128 -3.30 5.79 -5.42
C TYR A 128 -3.48 7.29 -5.18
N ILE A 129 -3.29 8.11 -6.21
CA ILE A 129 -3.48 9.56 -6.15
C ILE A 129 -4.64 9.92 -7.08
N GLU A 130 -5.65 10.59 -6.54
CA GLU A 130 -6.75 11.16 -7.30
C GLU A 130 -7.25 12.40 -6.55
N ALA A 131 -7.27 13.54 -7.22
CA ALA A 131 -7.85 14.76 -6.72
C ALA A 131 -8.30 15.64 -7.91
N PRO A 132 -9.34 16.45 -7.76
CA PRO A 132 -9.64 17.50 -8.73
C PRO A 132 -8.40 18.39 -8.91
N PHE A 133 -8.05 18.69 -10.15
CA PHE A 133 -6.97 19.64 -10.42
C PHE A 133 -7.48 21.06 -10.12
N ALA A 134 -7.10 21.60 -8.98
CA ALA A 134 -7.18 23.04 -8.75
C ALA A 134 -6.00 23.66 -9.49
N GLY A 135 -6.24 24.27 -10.67
CA GLY A 135 -5.20 24.92 -11.46
C GLY A 135 -4.32 25.81 -10.59
N ASP A 136 -3.02 25.78 -10.80
CA ASP A 136 -2.09 26.66 -10.11
C ASP A 136 -2.52 28.12 -10.37
N GLU A 137 -2.88 28.86 -9.34
CA GLU A 137 -3.15 30.30 -9.41
C GLU A 137 -1.96 31.10 -9.96
N SER A 138 -0.78 30.45 -10.09
CA SER A 138 0.45 31.06 -10.62
C SER A 138 0.48 31.25 -12.15
N ASP A 139 -0.42 30.61 -12.90
CA ASP A 139 -0.43 30.72 -14.39
C ASP A 139 -1.33 31.85 -14.89
N ALA A 140 -2.10 32.49 -14.03
CA ALA A 140 -2.95 33.64 -14.38
C ALA A 140 -2.15 34.92 -14.61
N ASP A 141 -0.90 35.02 -14.16
CA ASP A 141 -0.04 36.20 -14.23
C ASP A 141 1.00 36.16 -15.39
N ARG A 142 0.92 35.14 -16.27
CA ARG A 142 1.83 34.94 -17.41
C ARG A 142 1.20 35.13 -18.78
N ARG A 143 0.06 35.83 -18.88
CA ARG A 143 -0.52 36.21 -20.17
C ARG A 143 -0.45 37.67 -20.40
#